data_069aabfad52647ee45dfca55c2a55d96
#
_entry.id   069aabfad52647ee45dfca55c2a55d96
#
_cell.length_a   1.000
_cell.length_b   1.000
_cell.length_c   1.000
_cell.angle_alpha   90.00
_cell.angle_beta   90.00
_cell.angle_gamma   90.00
#
_symmetry.space_group_name_H-M   'P 1'
#
loop_
_entity.id
_entity.type
_entity.pdbx_description
1 polymer ?
#
loop_
_entity_poly.entity_id
_entity_poly.type
_entity_poly.pdbx_seq_one_letter_code
_entity_poly.pdbx_strand_id
1 'polypeptide(L)'
;MFVDFQNDVTAKDIKLALKEGFQSIEHVKRYTTTGMATDQGKTSNVNALGIISELTNTEISELGTTTFRLPYKPVTFGAIAGRHIKEFFDLERTSPMHQWHIDNEALFEDVGLSLIHI
;
A
#
# COMPACT_ATOMS: atom_id res chain seq x y z
N MET A 1 6.86 -20.18 0.02
CA MET A 1 5.85 -19.92 -1.03
C MET A 1 5.25 -18.55 -0.75
N PHE A 2 5.33 -17.63 -1.72
CA PHE A 2 4.70 -16.32 -1.65
C PHE A 2 3.18 -16.45 -1.86
N VAL A 3 2.43 -15.65 -1.17
CA VAL A 3 0.96 -15.58 -1.21
C VAL A 3 0.51 -14.23 -1.75
N ASP A 4 1.08 -13.14 -1.21
CA ASP A 4 0.86 -11.78 -1.67
C ASP A 4 2.18 -11.20 -2.18
N PHE A 5 2.28 -11.00 -3.50
CA PHE A 5 3.51 -10.50 -4.13
C PHE A 5 3.69 -8.99 -3.99
N GLN A 6 2.62 -8.24 -3.72
CA GLN A 6 2.73 -6.78 -3.55
C GLN A 6 3.30 -6.39 -2.20
N ASN A 7 3.04 -7.20 -1.17
CA ASN A 7 3.54 -6.98 0.18
C ASN A 7 4.53 -8.07 0.63
N ASP A 8 5.02 -8.91 -0.27
CA ASP A 8 5.98 -9.99 0.00
C ASP A 8 5.54 -10.97 1.10
N VAL A 9 4.23 -11.16 1.27
CA VAL A 9 3.70 -12.07 2.30
C VAL A 9 3.82 -13.51 1.86
N THR A 10 4.34 -14.33 2.75
CA THR A 10 4.52 -15.77 2.53
C THR A 10 3.57 -16.61 3.39
N ALA A 11 3.45 -17.89 3.04
CA ALA A 11 2.73 -18.85 3.88
C ALA A 11 3.33 -18.99 5.30
N LYS A 12 4.64 -18.68 5.46
CA LYS A 12 5.28 -18.69 6.78
C LYS A 12 4.80 -17.55 7.65
N ASP A 13 4.54 -16.38 7.07
CA ASP A 13 4.06 -15.21 7.81
C ASP A 13 2.63 -15.44 8.29
N ILE A 14 1.79 -16.06 7.46
CA ILE A 14 0.43 -16.48 7.86
C ILE A 14 0.50 -17.50 9.01
N LYS A 15 1.37 -18.50 8.90
CA LYS A 15 1.58 -19.48 9.95
C LYS A 15 2.08 -18.84 11.25
N LEU A 16 2.96 -17.86 11.16
CA LEU A 16 3.44 -17.11 12.32
C LEU A 16 2.30 -16.33 12.99
N ALA A 17 1.49 -15.61 12.20
CA ALA A 17 0.33 -14.89 12.71
C ALA A 17 -0.62 -15.79 13.50
N LEU A 18 -0.95 -16.97 12.97
CA LEU A 18 -1.79 -17.96 13.65
C LEU A 18 -1.14 -18.48 14.93
N LYS A 19 0.18 -18.73 14.90
CA LYS A 19 0.94 -19.16 16.10
C LYS A 19 0.94 -18.11 17.21
N GLU A 20 0.92 -16.83 16.85
CA GLU A 20 0.84 -15.71 17.80
C GLU A 20 -0.58 -15.42 18.29
N GLY A 21 -1.57 -16.20 17.83
CA GLY A 21 -2.95 -16.17 18.33
C GLY A 21 -3.94 -15.35 17.49
N PHE A 22 -3.54 -14.86 16.31
CA PHE A 22 -4.45 -14.17 15.40
C PHE A 22 -5.29 -15.18 14.62
N GLN A 23 -6.50 -15.46 15.10
CA GLN A 23 -7.40 -16.44 14.48
C GLN A 23 -8.33 -15.84 13.43
N SER A 24 -8.76 -14.58 13.61
CA SER A 24 -9.61 -13.90 12.64
C SER A 24 -8.82 -13.55 11.38
N ILE A 25 -9.40 -13.83 10.20
CA ILE A 25 -8.83 -13.49 8.90
C ILE A 25 -8.49 -11.99 8.78
N GLU A 26 -9.32 -11.12 9.36
CA GLU A 26 -9.09 -9.68 9.40
C GLU A 26 -7.87 -9.29 10.24
N HIS A 27 -7.61 -9.99 11.33
CA HIS A 27 -6.42 -9.77 12.14
C HIS A 27 -5.16 -10.32 11.46
N VAL A 28 -5.25 -11.52 10.87
CA VAL A 28 -4.16 -12.08 10.07
C VAL A 28 -3.80 -11.16 8.91
N LYS A 29 -4.79 -10.60 8.22
CA LYS A 29 -4.59 -9.60 7.16
C LYS A 29 -3.79 -8.39 7.66
N ARG A 30 -4.17 -7.80 8.79
CA ARG A 30 -3.48 -6.62 9.34
C ARG A 30 -2.10 -6.93 9.87
N TYR A 31 -1.92 -8.08 10.48
CA TYR A 31 -0.61 -8.50 11.00
C TYR A 31 0.39 -8.77 9.87
N THR A 32 -0.04 -9.46 8.83
CA THR A 32 0.82 -9.86 7.70
C THR A 32 0.84 -8.88 6.54
N THR A 33 -0.05 -7.89 6.52
CA THR A 33 -0.34 -7.01 5.38
C THR A 33 -0.92 -7.71 4.13
N THR A 34 -1.31 -8.98 4.24
CA THR A 34 -1.91 -9.74 3.12
C THR A 34 -3.16 -9.05 2.60
N GLY A 35 -3.21 -8.77 1.30
CA GLY A 35 -4.36 -8.15 0.65
C GLY A 35 -4.56 -6.67 0.99
N MET A 36 -3.56 -5.99 1.54
CA MET A 36 -3.62 -4.57 1.89
C MET A 36 -3.05 -3.64 0.82
N ALA A 37 -2.42 -4.18 -0.21
CA ALA A 37 -1.88 -3.38 -1.31
C ALA A 37 -2.97 -2.90 -2.28
N THR A 38 -2.56 -2.26 -3.37
CA THR A 38 -3.46 -1.60 -4.34
C THR A 38 -4.46 -2.53 -5.00
N ASP A 39 -4.16 -3.83 -5.12
CA ASP A 39 -5.09 -4.83 -5.64
C ASP A 39 -6.17 -5.25 -4.63
N GLN A 40 -6.05 -4.86 -3.36
CA GLN A 40 -6.97 -5.21 -2.28
C GLN A 40 -7.21 -6.72 -2.15
N GLY A 41 -6.16 -7.49 -2.40
CA GLY A 41 -6.17 -8.95 -2.24
C GLY A 41 -6.90 -9.74 -3.32
N LYS A 42 -7.22 -9.14 -4.48
CA LYS A 42 -7.88 -9.84 -5.59
C LYS A 42 -7.12 -11.06 -6.07
N THR A 43 -5.79 -11.04 -5.98
CA THR A 43 -4.91 -12.14 -6.40
C THR A 43 -4.47 -13.05 -5.27
N SER A 44 -4.54 -12.60 -4.01
CA SER A 44 -3.96 -13.29 -2.85
C SER A 44 -4.96 -13.81 -1.83
N ASN A 45 -6.13 -13.18 -1.67
CA ASN A 45 -7.06 -13.47 -0.59
C ASN A 45 -7.54 -14.91 -0.56
N VAL A 46 -7.91 -15.49 -1.71
CA VAL A 46 -8.41 -16.88 -1.78
C VAL A 46 -7.30 -17.86 -1.38
N ASN A 47 -6.07 -17.61 -1.81
CA ASN A 47 -4.91 -18.44 -1.45
C ASN A 47 -4.61 -18.33 0.05
N ALA A 48 -4.68 -17.13 0.62
CA ALA A 48 -4.50 -16.92 2.05
C ALA A 48 -5.57 -17.64 2.86
N LEU A 49 -6.85 -17.56 2.45
CA LEU A 49 -7.95 -18.30 3.08
C LEU A 49 -7.72 -19.82 3.04
N GLY A 50 -7.30 -20.36 1.90
CA GLY A 50 -6.99 -21.79 1.77
C GLY A 50 -5.88 -22.23 2.74
N ILE A 51 -4.83 -21.44 2.88
CA ILE A 51 -3.72 -21.73 3.80
C ILE A 51 -4.20 -21.67 5.26
N ILE A 52 -5.00 -20.67 5.62
CA ILE A 52 -5.55 -20.54 6.98
C ILE A 52 -6.48 -21.69 7.28
N SER A 53 -7.37 -22.05 6.35
CA SER A 53 -8.27 -23.19 6.46
C SER A 53 -7.51 -24.49 6.74
N GLU A 54 -6.47 -24.76 5.98
CA GLU A 54 -5.61 -25.94 6.16
C GLU A 54 -4.91 -25.94 7.53
N LEU A 55 -4.35 -24.78 7.94
CA LEU A 55 -3.60 -24.67 9.19
C LEU A 55 -4.48 -24.71 10.45
N THR A 56 -5.73 -24.24 10.36
CA THR A 56 -6.68 -24.20 11.49
C THR A 56 -7.65 -25.36 11.48
N ASN A 57 -7.69 -26.14 10.41
CA ASN A 57 -8.68 -27.19 10.17
C ASN A 57 -10.13 -26.66 10.27
N THR A 58 -10.34 -25.44 9.74
CA THR A 58 -11.62 -24.73 9.71
C THR A 58 -12.08 -24.55 8.28
N GLU A 59 -13.35 -24.79 7.99
CA GLU A 59 -13.89 -24.60 6.65
C GLU A 59 -13.77 -23.13 6.19
N ILE A 60 -13.48 -22.90 4.90
CA ILE A 60 -13.35 -21.55 4.33
C ILE A 60 -14.62 -20.71 4.55
N SER A 61 -15.79 -21.36 4.48
CA SER A 61 -17.08 -20.73 4.73
C SER A 61 -17.25 -20.20 6.17
N GLU A 62 -16.58 -20.81 7.13
CA GLU A 62 -16.60 -20.41 8.54
C GLU A 62 -15.57 -19.31 8.83
N LEU A 63 -14.43 -19.33 8.12
CA LEU A 63 -13.40 -18.28 8.23
C LEU A 63 -13.91 -16.93 7.74
N GLY A 64 -14.83 -16.92 6.80
CA GLY A 64 -15.29 -15.71 6.13
C GLY A 64 -14.28 -15.15 5.14
N THR A 65 -14.46 -13.89 4.76
CA THR A 65 -13.60 -13.20 3.83
C THR A 65 -13.07 -11.90 4.42
N THR A 66 -11.95 -11.43 3.89
CA THR A 66 -11.42 -10.11 4.25
C THR A 66 -12.27 -8.99 3.65
N THR A 67 -12.42 -7.90 4.41
CA THR A 67 -13.08 -6.69 3.94
C THR A 67 -12.06 -5.78 3.23
N PHE A 68 -12.38 -5.34 2.04
CA PHE A 68 -11.56 -4.36 1.33
C PHE A 68 -11.82 -2.95 1.86
N ARG A 69 -10.86 -2.04 1.63
CA ARG A 69 -11.00 -0.61 1.88
C ARG A 69 -11.19 0.15 0.57
N LEU A 70 -11.93 1.25 0.62
CA LEU A 70 -12.06 2.15 -0.50
C LEU A 70 -10.76 2.92 -0.75
N PRO A 71 -10.39 3.17 -2.02
CA PRO A 71 -11.06 2.70 -3.24
C PRO A 71 -10.72 1.23 -3.54
N TYR A 72 -11.72 0.42 -3.91
CA TYR A 72 -11.53 -0.99 -4.27
C TYR A 72 -10.77 -1.16 -5.60
N LYS A 73 -10.99 -0.26 -6.54
CA LYS A 73 -10.14 -0.11 -7.73
C LYS A 73 -9.14 1.01 -7.49
N PRO A 74 -7.87 0.84 -7.86
CA PRO A 74 -6.89 1.91 -7.77
C PRO A 74 -7.37 3.18 -8.49
N VAL A 75 -7.24 4.32 -7.81
CA VAL A 75 -7.58 5.64 -8.35
C VAL A 75 -6.34 6.50 -8.31
N THR A 76 -5.98 7.12 -9.43
CA THR A 76 -4.81 8.00 -9.49
C THR A 76 -5.09 9.33 -8.81
N PHE A 77 -4.06 9.96 -8.25
CA PHE A 77 -4.18 11.31 -7.69
C PHE A 77 -4.65 12.33 -8.73
N GLY A 78 -4.23 12.18 -9.99
CA GLY A 78 -4.73 13.03 -11.08
C GLY A 78 -6.23 12.94 -11.30
N ALA A 79 -6.83 11.75 -11.16
CA ALA A 79 -8.27 11.59 -11.25
C ALA A 79 -9.01 12.27 -10.09
N ILE A 80 -8.43 12.24 -8.88
CA ILE A 80 -8.99 12.90 -7.69
C ILE A 80 -8.86 14.42 -7.79
N ALA A 81 -7.70 14.91 -8.20
CA ALA A 81 -7.41 16.34 -8.34
C ALA A 81 -8.27 17.01 -9.41
N GLY A 82 -8.57 16.30 -10.50
CA GLY A 82 -9.38 16.79 -11.59
C GLY A 82 -8.64 17.73 -12.55
N ARG A 83 -9.34 18.12 -13.63
CA ARG A 83 -8.75 18.87 -14.75
C ARG A 83 -8.36 20.30 -14.43
N HIS A 84 -8.91 20.88 -13.38
CA HIS A 84 -8.72 22.28 -13.07
C HIS A 84 -7.42 22.56 -12.30
N ILE A 85 -6.79 21.52 -11.75
CA ILE A 85 -5.59 21.69 -10.93
C ILE A 85 -4.35 22.09 -11.75
N LYS A 86 -4.26 21.60 -13.01
CA LYS A 86 -3.15 21.89 -13.94
C LYS A 86 -1.77 21.82 -13.26
N GLU A 87 -1.00 22.91 -13.37
CA GLU A 87 0.34 23.06 -12.78
C GLU A 87 0.37 22.95 -11.24
N PHE A 88 -0.74 23.13 -10.57
CA PHE A 88 -0.84 22.97 -9.12
C PHE A 88 -0.92 21.50 -8.67
N PHE A 89 -1.00 20.57 -9.60
CA PHE A 89 -1.00 19.14 -9.27
C PHE A 89 0.33 18.69 -8.66
N ASP A 90 1.42 19.25 -9.14
CA ASP A 90 2.78 19.04 -8.64
C ASP A 90 3.40 20.41 -8.34
N LEU A 91 3.01 20.97 -7.20
CA LEU A 91 3.36 22.32 -6.82
C LEU A 91 4.74 22.36 -6.18
N GLU A 92 5.66 23.03 -6.86
CA GLU A 92 6.96 23.38 -6.29
C GLU A 92 6.90 24.71 -5.55
N ARG A 93 7.31 24.69 -4.29
CA ARG A 93 7.47 25.90 -3.48
C ARG A 93 8.91 26.36 -3.48
N THR A 94 9.13 27.58 -3.90
CA THR A 94 10.46 28.16 -4.01
C THR A 94 10.66 29.29 -3.01
N SER A 95 11.90 29.51 -2.58
CA SER A 95 12.27 30.66 -1.75
C SER A 95 12.40 31.94 -2.60
N PRO A 96 12.37 33.14 -2.00
CA PRO A 96 12.66 34.37 -2.72
C PRO A 96 14.04 34.41 -3.38
N MET A 97 14.99 33.59 -2.91
CA MET A 97 16.35 33.49 -3.44
C MET A 97 16.49 32.43 -4.53
N HIS A 98 15.41 31.73 -4.91
CA HIS A 98 15.45 30.62 -5.85
C HIS A 98 16.12 30.98 -7.18
N GLN A 99 15.73 32.13 -7.78
CA GLN A 99 16.32 32.57 -9.03
C GLN A 99 17.83 32.86 -8.91
N TRP A 100 18.24 33.47 -7.80
CA TRP A 100 19.66 33.71 -7.53
C TRP A 100 20.47 32.41 -7.48
N HIS A 101 19.89 31.36 -6.86
CA HIS A 101 20.53 30.05 -6.81
C HIS A 101 20.62 29.40 -8.19
N ILE A 102 19.56 29.51 -9.01
CA ILE A 102 19.63 29.04 -10.42
C ILE A 102 20.75 29.75 -11.19
N ASP A 103 20.81 31.07 -11.08
CA ASP A 103 21.79 31.88 -11.77
C ASP A 103 23.25 31.57 -11.33
N ASN A 104 23.41 30.99 -10.15
CA ASN A 104 24.71 30.56 -9.60
C ASN A 104 24.89 29.03 -9.68
N GLU A 105 24.16 28.35 -10.56
CA GLU A 105 24.30 26.92 -10.86
C GLU A 105 24.16 26.01 -9.65
N ALA A 106 23.30 26.37 -8.69
CA ALA A 106 23.00 25.51 -7.53
C ALA A 106 22.31 24.24 -7.97
N LEU A 107 22.66 23.12 -7.34
CA LEU A 107 21.95 21.86 -7.50
C LEU A 107 20.75 21.83 -6.55
N PHE A 108 19.63 21.28 -7.02
CA PHE A 108 18.41 21.16 -6.25
C PHE A 108 17.99 19.71 -6.14
N GLU A 109 17.45 19.36 -5.00
CA GLU A 109 16.72 18.11 -4.78
C GLU A 109 15.25 18.44 -4.52
N ASP A 110 14.37 17.71 -5.18
CA ASP A 110 12.92 17.76 -4.90
C ASP A 110 12.62 16.98 -3.64
N VAL A 111 12.17 17.69 -2.60
CA VAL A 111 11.76 17.10 -1.31
C VAL A 111 10.29 17.41 -1.06
N GLY A 112 9.44 16.62 -1.68
CA GLY A 112 8.00 16.79 -1.62
C GLY A 112 7.56 18.11 -2.28
N LEU A 113 7.01 19.05 -1.51
CA LEU A 113 6.50 20.31 -2.04
C LEU A 113 7.54 21.47 -2.07
N SER A 114 8.81 21.18 -1.84
CA SER A 114 9.86 22.21 -1.82
C SER A 114 11.16 21.70 -2.42
N LEU A 115 11.92 22.62 -3.00
CA LEU A 115 13.27 22.37 -3.47
C LEU A 115 14.28 22.70 -2.36
N ILE A 116 15.21 21.80 -2.11
CA ILE A 116 16.33 22.00 -1.19
C ILE A 116 17.62 22.11 -1.99
N HIS A 117 18.51 23.01 -1.58
CA HIS A 117 19.86 23.08 -2.11
C HIS A 117 20.70 21.93 -1.54
N ILE A 118 21.45 21.31 -2.41
CA ILE A 118 22.47 20.31 -2.06
C ILE A 118 23.85 20.96 -2.20
#